data_41a81cfa894dc2eac4cf595f6b03fdac
#
_entry.id   41a81cfa894dc2eac4cf595f6b03fdac
#
_cell.length_a   1.000
_cell.length_b   1.000
_cell.length_c   1.000
_cell.angle_alpha   90.00
_cell.angle_beta   90.00
_cell.angle_gamma   90.00
#
_symmetry.space_group_name_H-M   'P 1'
#
loop_
_entity.id
_entity.type
_entity.pdbx_description
1 polymer ?
#
loop_
_entity_poly.entity_id
_entity_poly.type
_entity_poly.pdbx_seq_one_letter_code
_entity_poly.pdbx_strand_id
1 'polypeptide(L)'
;MGIQIGILFLKKISMRQISLLLVCFFSLSLFSQNIEDDFEGNGTIDEWVGDDCNLNSSFANPYVEGINTSSKVLKYDDIGGQYANVRFDTNQNLDLTTKNSFTFKIYVPSSGLTGNQANKVSVKLQNGTLPQPWSTQSEIIKYIALDQWQEVTFDFENDNYINLDPSSPPPVTRTDFNRVLIQVNGENNYDHVEAFVDDFIFEESEGGGDDPVFNDLVWSDEFNYTGSVDPNKWHHQVIPIINGSDWANGELQHYTDRISNSYVNNGSLKIKAIRENYTYNNTTKLYTSARLNSKFAFQYGRVDVRAKLPAEAGTWPAIWTLGANINEIGNYFGTTYGSVGWPVCGEIDIMEQNGWDKTNLIGHLHYSNSNTNSYQNEGGTTYINDSSGEYHVYSLIWTENIIQILLDDVVFFERENTQEIPYDNLHYLLLNIAMGGNLGGSIPSNFSESIMEIDYVRVYEESSLSSQNPSLEQMAIYPNPSDNNISVEVPGNLIGTKLNIYSTLGRKLAAYTLSETNSQFDISNFKSGIYFLRFESKFGVYTKEIIKK
;
A
#
# COMPACT_ATOMS: atom_id res chain seq x y z
N MET A 1 66.02 -6.30 62.62
CA MET A 1 64.64 -6.79 62.79
C MET A 1 63.75 -5.72 62.23
N GLY A 2 63.15 -5.97 61.07
CA GLY A 2 62.23 -4.97 60.47
C GLY A 2 62.53 -4.58 59.02
N ILE A 3 62.56 -5.51 58.05
CA ILE A 3 62.35 -5.22 56.63
C ILE A 3 61.90 -6.53 56.00
N GLN A 4 60.61 -6.89 56.11
CA GLN A 4 60.04 -8.00 55.35
C GLN A 4 58.51 -8.00 55.27
N ILE A 5 57.85 -6.83 55.41
CA ILE A 5 56.39 -6.73 55.28
C ILE A 5 55.97 -5.85 54.09
N GLY A 6 56.94 -5.29 53.30
CA GLY A 6 56.61 -4.35 52.19
C GLY A 6 56.42 -4.95 50.82
N ILE A 7 56.66 -6.26 50.61
CA ILE A 7 56.70 -6.82 49.20
C ILE A 7 55.49 -7.70 48.85
N LEU A 8 54.61 -8.03 49.82
CA LEU A 8 53.45 -8.92 49.55
C LEU A 8 52.16 -8.20 49.22
N PHE A 9 52.12 -6.86 49.28
CA PHE A 9 50.93 -6.09 48.97
C PHE A 9 50.87 -5.49 47.55
N LEU A 10 52.03 -5.48 46.85
CA LEU A 10 52.10 -4.94 45.46
C LEU A 10 51.88 -5.97 44.34
N LYS A 11 51.73 -7.26 44.68
CA LYS A 11 51.46 -8.30 43.65
C LYS A 11 50.00 -8.70 43.49
N LYS A 12 49.07 -8.12 44.25
CA LYS A 12 47.62 -8.45 44.14
C LYS A 12 46.76 -7.35 43.52
N ILE A 13 47.31 -6.20 43.15
CA ILE A 13 46.58 -5.10 42.55
C ILE A 13 46.72 -5.07 41.00
N SER A 14 47.74 -5.75 40.44
CA SER A 14 48.02 -5.60 39.04
C SER A 14 47.17 -6.48 38.09
N MET A 15 46.54 -7.55 38.57
CA MET A 15 45.75 -8.43 37.67
C MET A 15 44.26 -8.13 37.61
N ARG A 16 43.72 -7.32 38.51
CA ARG A 16 42.32 -6.88 38.45
C ARG A 16 42.14 -5.56 37.68
N GLN A 17 43.16 -4.74 37.58
CA GLN A 17 43.10 -3.50 36.78
C GLN A 17 43.43 -3.71 35.32
N ILE A 18 44.18 -4.74 34.98
CA ILE A 18 44.43 -5.10 33.55
C ILE A 18 43.22 -5.81 32.95
N SER A 19 42.43 -6.57 33.70
CA SER A 19 41.16 -7.13 33.23
C SER A 19 40.03 -6.11 33.09
N LEU A 20 40.08 -4.97 33.81
CA LEU A 20 39.10 -3.88 33.65
C LEU A 20 39.49 -2.92 32.53
N LEU A 21 40.76 -2.83 32.14
CA LEU A 21 41.20 -2.05 31.00
C LEU A 21 41.11 -2.80 29.67
N LEU A 22 41.03 -4.15 29.69
CA LEU A 22 40.79 -4.93 28.43
C LEU A 22 39.31 -5.16 28.12
N VAL A 23 38.40 -4.85 29.03
CA VAL A 23 36.93 -4.89 28.79
C VAL A 23 36.39 -3.54 28.29
N CYS A 24 37.17 -2.43 28.47
CA CYS A 24 36.79 -1.11 27.95
C CYS A 24 37.29 -0.77 26.55
N PHE A 25 37.92 -1.70 25.81
CA PHE A 25 38.40 -1.47 24.44
C PHE A 25 37.74 -2.35 23.38
N PHE A 26 36.61 -2.99 23.69
CA PHE A 26 35.69 -3.55 22.71
C PHE A 26 34.29 -2.95 22.86
N SER A 27 34.20 -1.65 23.03
CA SER A 27 33.08 -0.93 22.44
C SER A 27 33.41 -0.84 20.94
N LEU A 28 32.99 -1.83 20.17
CA LEU A 28 32.74 -1.64 18.76
C LEU A 28 31.84 -0.42 18.68
N SER A 29 32.39 0.71 18.29
CA SER A 29 31.63 1.82 17.77
C SER A 29 30.92 1.25 16.55
N LEU A 30 29.66 0.90 16.68
CA LEU A 30 28.77 0.80 15.54
C LEU A 30 28.75 2.22 14.95
N PHE A 31 29.64 2.50 14.02
CA PHE A 31 29.53 3.66 13.17
C PHE A 31 28.29 3.40 12.31
N SER A 32 27.17 3.96 12.70
CA SER A 32 26.03 4.12 11.80
C SER A 32 26.55 4.76 10.51
N GLN A 33 26.30 4.11 9.36
CA GLN A 33 26.61 4.68 8.06
C GLN A 33 25.69 5.89 7.89
N ASN A 34 26.25 7.10 8.06
CA ASN A 34 25.53 8.34 7.79
C ASN A 34 25.80 8.71 6.34
N ILE A 35 24.84 8.53 5.45
CA ILE A 35 24.91 8.86 4.03
C ILE A 35 23.74 9.82 3.76
N GLU A 36 24.06 11.09 3.59
CA GLU A 36 23.08 12.14 3.37
C GLU A 36 23.69 13.26 2.53
N ASP A 37 22.87 13.97 1.79
CA ASP A 37 23.27 15.18 1.05
C ASP A 37 22.08 16.13 0.89
N ASP A 38 22.18 17.32 1.49
CA ASP A 38 21.23 18.42 1.35
C ASP A 38 21.62 19.40 0.21
N PHE A 39 22.68 19.09 -0.53
CA PHE A 39 23.25 19.91 -1.61
C PHE A 39 23.61 21.36 -1.23
N GLU A 40 23.48 21.72 0.05
CA GLU A 40 23.91 23.02 0.60
C GLU A 40 25.38 23.02 1.07
N GLY A 41 26.06 21.85 0.96
CA GLY A 41 27.47 21.64 1.30
C GLY A 41 27.69 21.02 2.68
N ASN A 42 26.68 20.39 3.26
CA ASN A 42 26.73 19.67 4.52
C ASN A 42 26.66 18.14 4.34
N GLY A 43 26.61 17.65 3.07
CA GLY A 43 26.49 16.25 2.75
C GLY A 43 27.69 15.40 3.18
N THR A 44 27.46 14.11 3.35
CA THR A 44 28.50 13.10 3.64
C THR A 44 28.90 12.30 2.41
N ILE A 45 28.27 12.54 1.27
CA ILE A 45 28.58 11.91 -0.02
C ILE A 45 29.76 12.65 -0.65
N ASP A 46 30.88 11.94 -0.86
CA ASP A 46 32.13 12.53 -1.36
C ASP A 46 31.98 13.11 -2.77
N GLU A 47 31.31 12.39 -3.68
CA GLU A 47 31.17 12.78 -5.08
C GLU A 47 29.93 12.15 -5.72
N TRP A 48 29.13 12.95 -6.42
CA TRP A 48 28.11 12.52 -7.34
C TRP A 48 28.64 12.42 -8.77
N VAL A 49 28.36 11.34 -9.46
CA VAL A 49 28.84 11.04 -10.81
C VAL A 49 27.65 10.79 -11.72
N GLY A 50 27.65 11.37 -12.92
CA GLY A 50 26.68 11.05 -13.96
C GLY A 50 27.21 10.00 -14.92
N ASP A 51 26.42 8.97 -15.20
CA ASP A 51 26.67 8.01 -16.27
C ASP A 51 25.65 8.28 -17.39
N ASP A 52 26.12 8.57 -18.60
CA ASP A 52 25.29 9.04 -19.73
C ASP A 52 24.36 10.23 -19.39
N CYS A 53 24.63 10.94 -18.30
CA CYS A 53 23.83 12.01 -17.72
C CYS A 53 24.75 13.16 -17.28
N ASN A 54 24.41 14.38 -17.63
CA ASN A 54 25.04 15.55 -17.02
C ASN A 54 24.45 15.77 -15.62
N LEU A 55 25.25 16.28 -14.70
CA LEU A 55 24.77 16.66 -13.38
C LEU A 55 25.43 17.94 -12.88
N ASN A 56 24.75 18.59 -11.94
CA ASN A 56 25.32 19.67 -11.13
C ASN A 56 24.76 19.55 -9.71
N SER A 57 25.56 19.08 -8.77
CA SER A 57 25.20 18.89 -7.36
C SER A 57 25.18 20.17 -6.51
N SER A 58 25.34 21.33 -7.11
CA SER A 58 25.24 22.65 -6.44
C SER A 58 24.46 23.63 -7.30
N PHE A 59 23.42 23.15 -7.99
CA PHE A 59 22.60 23.97 -8.86
C PHE A 59 21.66 24.85 -8.04
N ALA A 60 21.49 26.12 -8.42
CA ALA A 60 20.52 26.97 -7.76
C ALA A 60 19.11 26.43 -7.97
N ASN A 61 18.37 26.19 -6.88
CA ASN A 61 17.03 25.63 -6.95
C ASN A 61 16.09 26.54 -7.77
N PRO A 62 15.58 26.10 -8.93
CA PRO A 62 14.69 26.92 -9.76
C PRO A 62 13.24 26.92 -9.27
N TYR A 63 12.88 26.01 -8.33
CA TYR A 63 11.53 25.78 -7.82
C TYR A 63 11.53 25.80 -6.29
N VAL A 64 11.79 26.98 -5.69
CA VAL A 64 11.74 27.17 -4.23
C VAL A 64 10.28 27.28 -3.81
N GLU A 65 9.61 26.16 -3.62
CA GLU A 65 8.17 26.08 -3.34
C GLU A 65 7.77 24.76 -2.64
N GLY A 66 6.55 24.74 -2.11
CA GLY A 66 5.99 23.53 -1.50
C GLY A 66 6.84 23.00 -0.34
N ILE A 67 7.18 21.73 -0.39
CA ILE A 67 7.98 21.06 0.65
C ILE A 67 9.49 21.30 0.52
N ASN A 68 9.95 22.03 -0.51
CA ASN A 68 11.36 22.33 -0.71
C ASN A 68 11.62 23.83 -0.74
N THR A 69 12.36 24.31 0.28
CA THR A 69 12.78 25.71 0.43
C THR A 69 14.29 25.90 0.34
N SER A 70 15.04 24.85 -0.04
CA SER A 70 16.49 24.87 -0.19
C SER A 70 16.92 25.81 -1.29
N SER A 71 18.10 26.40 -1.14
CA SER A 71 18.65 27.33 -2.15
C SER A 71 19.37 26.61 -3.28
N LYS A 72 19.80 25.35 -3.04
CA LYS A 72 20.51 24.50 -4.00
C LYS A 72 19.92 23.12 -4.03
N VAL A 73 20.17 22.42 -5.15
CA VAL A 73 19.69 21.08 -5.44
C VAL A 73 20.69 20.37 -6.36
N LEU A 74 20.62 19.06 -6.48
CA LEU A 74 21.24 18.34 -7.58
C LEU A 74 20.36 18.49 -8.82
N LYS A 75 20.94 19.02 -9.92
CA LYS A 75 20.33 18.96 -11.24
C LYS A 75 20.74 17.66 -11.94
N TYR A 76 19.76 16.86 -12.31
CA TYR A 76 19.84 15.71 -13.22
C TYR A 76 19.51 16.21 -14.64
N ASP A 77 20.36 15.95 -15.62
CA ASP A 77 20.22 16.51 -16.98
C ASP A 77 20.61 15.44 -18.01
N ASP A 78 19.68 14.54 -18.27
CA ASP A 78 19.79 13.54 -19.33
C ASP A 78 19.47 14.20 -20.67
N ILE A 79 20.46 14.25 -21.55
CA ILE A 79 20.34 14.81 -22.90
C ILE A 79 20.13 13.75 -23.99
N GLY A 80 19.56 12.60 -23.62
CA GLY A 80 19.27 11.47 -24.49
C GLY A 80 20.24 10.30 -24.32
N GLY A 81 20.76 10.09 -23.12
CA GLY A 81 21.58 8.93 -22.76
C GLY A 81 20.72 7.69 -22.56
N GLN A 82 21.05 6.59 -23.24
CA GLN A 82 20.25 5.35 -23.19
C GLN A 82 20.09 4.79 -21.77
N TYR A 83 21.10 4.97 -20.91
CA TYR A 83 21.14 4.45 -19.54
C TYR A 83 21.43 5.57 -18.52
N ALA A 84 20.98 6.80 -18.83
CA ALA A 84 21.26 7.96 -18.00
C ALA A 84 20.89 7.74 -16.54
N ASN A 85 21.82 8.04 -15.65
CA ASN A 85 21.63 8.03 -14.20
C ASN A 85 22.64 8.91 -13.49
N VAL A 86 22.37 9.27 -12.25
CA VAL A 86 23.34 9.85 -11.32
C VAL A 86 23.61 8.88 -10.19
N ARG A 87 24.84 8.80 -9.71
CA ARG A 87 25.26 7.84 -8.71
C ARG A 87 26.35 8.35 -7.79
N PHE A 88 26.49 7.63 -6.69
CA PHE A 88 27.68 7.72 -5.84
C PHE A 88 28.15 6.32 -5.41
N ASP A 89 29.43 6.22 -5.05
CA ASP A 89 30.04 5.02 -4.52
C ASP A 89 30.40 5.23 -3.05
N THR A 90 30.18 4.24 -2.22
CA THR A 90 30.55 4.26 -0.80
C THR A 90 31.86 3.52 -0.57
N ASN A 91 32.64 4.01 0.40
CA ASN A 91 33.93 3.41 0.77
C ASN A 91 33.79 2.04 1.49
N GLN A 92 32.60 1.73 1.96
CA GLN A 92 32.22 0.47 2.62
C GLN A 92 30.91 -0.04 2.01
N ASN A 93 30.70 -1.35 2.06
CA ASN A 93 29.44 -1.91 1.63
C ASN A 93 28.30 -1.42 2.54
N LEU A 94 27.13 -1.23 1.96
CA LEU A 94 25.92 -0.86 2.67
C LEU A 94 25.48 -2.00 3.59
N ASP A 95 25.11 -1.67 4.80
CA ASP A 95 24.48 -2.60 5.75
C ASP A 95 22.96 -2.37 5.74
N LEU A 96 22.29 -3.09 4.85
CA LEU A 96 20.82 -3.01 4.69
C LEU A 96 20.05 -3.74 5.80
N THR A 97 20.75 -4.34 6.78
CA THR A 97 20.08 -4.94 7.96
C THR A 97 19.81 -3.92 9.06
N THR A 98 20.47 -2.77 9.00
CA THR A 98 20.34 -1.69 9.98
C THR A 98 19.76 -0.42 9.38
N LYS A 99 20.06 -0.15 8.12
CA LYS A 99 19.49 0.95 7.33
C LYS A 99 19.15 0.40 5.95
N ASN A 100 17.91 0.47 5.56
CA ASN A 100 17.39 -0.18 4.35
C ASN A 100 16.57 0.74 3.45
N SER A 101 16.42 2.01 3.83
CA SER A 101 15.64 3.02 3.13
C SER A 101 16.49 4.14 2.56
N PHE A 102 16.13 4.56 1.35
CA PHE A 102 16.67 5.77 0.69
C PHE A 102 15.52 6.72 0.44
N THR A 103 15.60 7.91 1.04
CA THR A 103 14.58 8.95 0.90
C THR A 103 15.21 10.19 0.28
N PHE A 104 14.49 10.87 -0.61
CA PHE A 104 14.87 12.16 -1.16
C PHE A 104 13.67 12.91 -1.73
N LYS A 105 13.82 14.23 -1.88
CA LYS A 105 12.86 15.06 -2.60
C LYS A 105 13.20 15.11 -4.08
N ILE A 106 12.18 15.07 -4.94
CA ILE A 106 12.35 15.16 -6.39
C ILE A 106 11.32 16.11 -7.00
N TYR A 107 11.76 16.89 -8.00
CA TYR A 107 10.92 17.71 -8.85
C TYR A 107 11.27 17.44 -10.32
N VAL A 108 10.28 17.07 -11.12
CA VAL A 108 10.46 16.88 -12.56
C VAL A 108 9.53 17.81 -13.30
N PRO A 109 10.06 18.84 -13.98
CA PRO A 109 9.23 19.75 -14.75
C PRO A 109 8.71 19.08 -16.02
N SER A 110 7.42 19.19 -16.30
CA SER A 110 6.84 18.68 -17.55
C SER A 110 7.49 19.28 -18.80
N SER A 111 7.97 20.51 -18.70
CA SER A 111 8.74 21.20 -19.76
C SER A 111 10.16 20.66 -19.96
N GLY A 112 10.68 19.89 -19.01
CA GLY A 112 12.01 19.27 -19.05
C GLY A 112 12.01 17.86 -19.64
N LEU A 113 10.87 17.39 -20.14
CA LEU A 113 10.70 16.04 -20.70
C LEU A 113 10.45 16.07 -22.19
N THR A 114 10.99 15.07 -22.92
CA THR A 114 10.62 14.78 -24.30
C THR A 114 10.07 13.35 -24.40
N GLY A 115 9.28 13.07 -25.44
CA GLY A 115 8.65 11.76 -25.64
C GLY A 115 7.50 11.48 -24.68
N ASN A 116 7.06 10.23 -24.69
CA ASN A 116 5.99 9.71 -23.81
C ASN A 116 6.64 8.90 -22.68
N GLN A 117 7.07 9.57 -21.63
CA GLN A 117 7.73 8.95 -20.50
C GLN A 117 6.73 8.51 -19.44
N ALA A 118 7.10 7.48 -18.70
CA ALA A 118 6.25 6.89 -17.66
C ALA A 118 6.30 7.62 -16.30
N ASN A 119 6.93 8.82 -16.22
CA ASN A 119 7.07 9.62 -15.01
C ASN A 119 7.43 8.77 -13.78
N LYS A 120 8.59 8.14 -13.84
CA LYS A 120 9.08 7.24 -12.78
C LYS A 120 10.49 7.60 -12.36
N VAL A 121 10.81 7.29 -11.12
CA VAL A 121 12.17 7.36 -10.58
C VAL A 121 12.52 6.03 -9.95
N SER A 122 13.77 5.63 -10.02
CA SER A 122 14.24 4.42 -9.36
C SER A 122 15.51 4.66 -8.56
N VAL A 123 15.65 3.90 -7.48
CA VAL A 123 16.92 3.69 -6.77
C VAL A 123 17.42 2.29 -7.09
N LYS A 124 18.71 2.23 -7.50
CA LYS A 124 19.39 0.99 -7.85
C LYS A 124 20.59 0.79 -6.96
N LEU A 125 20.76 -0.43 -6.47
CA LEU A 125 21.92 -0.85 -5.68
C LEU A 125 22.77 -1.80 -6.51
N GLN A 126 24.09 -1.57 -6.52
CA GLN A 126 25.04 -2.37 -7.29
C GLN A 126 26.32 -2.60 -6.50
N ASN A 127 27.06 -3.66 -6.87
CA ASN A 127 28.46 -3.83 -6.48
C ASN A 127 29.35 -3.04 -7.43
N GLY A 128 29.71 -1.82 -7.06
CA GLY A 128 30.51 -0.90 -7.86
C GLY A 128 31.96 -1.35 -8.07
N THR A 129 32.44 -2.38 -7.34
CA THR A 129 33.80 -2.90 -7.49
C THR A 129 33.95 -3.86 -8.67
N LEU A 130 32.85 -4.33 -9.24
CA LEU A 130 32.89 -5.28 -10.36
C LEU A 130 33.06 -4.56 -11.70
N PRO A 131 33.70 -5.25 -12.71
CA PRO A 131 33.78 -4.68 -14.06
C PRO A 131 32.43 -4.41 -14.73
N GLN A 132 31.40 -5.10 -14.30
CA GLN A 132 30.00 -4.95 -14.77
C GLN A 132 29.07 -4.82 -13.56
N PRO A 133 29.03 -3.66 -12.90
CA PRO A 133 28.29 -3.48 -11.66
C PRO A 133 26.79 -3.78 -11.81
N TRP A 134 26.21 -3.44 -12.97
CA TRP A 134 24.79 -3.68 -13.27
C TRP A 134 24.38 -5.15 -13.18
N SER A 135 25.31 -6.10 -13.37
CA SER A 135 24.99 -7.54 -13.23
C SER A 135 24.54 -7.95 -11.83
N THR A 136 24.78 -7.09 -10.84
CA THR A 136 24.38 -7.32 -9.44
C THR A 136 23.19 -6.48 -9.00
N GLN A 137 22.57 -5.75 -9.92
CA GLN A 137 21.57 -4.71 -9.63
C GLN A 137 20.33 -5.26 -8.91
N SER A 138 19.95 -4.55 -7.87
CA SER A 138 18.59 -4.58 -7.29
C SER A 138 17.99 -3.19 -7.42
N GLU A 139 16.75 -3.09 -7.85
CA GLU A 139 16.08 -1.82 -8.19
C GLU A 139 14.69 -1.75 -7.59
N ILE A 140 14.35 -0.59 -7.03
CA ILE A 140 12.96 -0.21 -6.69
C ILE A 140 12.55 0.94 -7.59
N ILE A 141 11.34 0.87 -8.14
CA ILE A 141 10.79 1.89 -9.05
C ILE A 141 9.57 2.52 -8.36
N LYS A 142 9.55 3.85 -8.29
CA LYS A 142 8.40 4.64 -7.85
C LYS A 142 7.94 5.54 -8.98
N TYR A 143 6.64 5.78 -9.06
CA TYR A 143 6.10 6.74 -10.01
C TYR A 143 5.95 8.10 -9.33
N ILE A 144 6.05 9.15 -10.09
CA ILE A 144 6.10 10.52 -9.59
C ILE A 144 5.15 11.44 -10.37
N ALA A 145 4.65 12.46 -9.70
CA ALA A 145 3.93 13.56 -10.33
C ALA A 145 4.92 14.56 -10.95
N LEU A 146 4.48 15.25 -12.00
CA LEU A 146 5.26 16.34 -12.62
C LEU A 146 4.90 17.70 -11.99
N ASP A 147 5.80 18.68 -12.17
CA ASP A 147 5.59 20.08 -11.82
C ASP A 147 5.32 20.33 -10.31
N GLN A 148 5.80 19.44 -9.45
CA GLN A 148 5.74 19.62 -7.99
C GLN A 148 6.89 18.91 -7.28
N TRP A 149 7.31 19.44 -6.13
CA TRP A 149 8.17 18.71 -5.21
C TRP A 149 7.39 17.62 -4.51
N GLN A 150 7.99 16.45 -4.42
CA GLN A 150 7.49 15.30 -3.65
C GLN A 150 8.64 14.57 -2.99
N GLU A 151 8.40 14.02 -1.82
CA GLU A 151 9.32 13.13 -1.15
C GLU A 151 9.05 11.70 -1.60
N VAL A 152 10.09 10.94 -1.89
CA VAL A 152 10.00 9.55 -2.31
C VAL A 152 10.95 8.70 -1.50
N THR A 153 10.44 7.62 -0.94
CA THR A 153 11.18 6.64 -0.14
C THR A 153 11.25 5.31 -0.86
N PHE A 154 12.40 4.66 -0.83
CA PHE A 154 12.70 3.37 -1.43
C PHE A 154 13.15 2.42 -0.34
N ASP A 155 12.26 1.60 0.16
CA ASP A 155 12.49 0.68 1.28
C ASP A 155 12.81 -0.73 0.74
N PHE A 156 14.08 -1.12 0.78
CA PHE A 156 14.53 -2.42 0.27
C PHE A 156 14.11 -3.61 1.14
N GLU A 157 13.52 -3.37 2.30
CA GLU A 157 12.92 -4.43 3.13
C GLU A 157 11.46 -4.69 2.75
N ASN A 158 10.69 -3.62 2.49
CA ASN A 158 9.24 -3.72 2.37
C ASN A 158 8.71 -3.45 0.96
N ASP A 159 9.40 -2.64 0.14
CA ASP A 159 8.97 -2.36 -1.24
C ASP A 159 9.21 -3.55 -2.19
N ASN A 160 8.42 -3.58 -3.27
CA ASN A 160 8.67 -4.49 -4.38
C ASN A 160 9.96 -4.09 -5.11
N TYR A 161 10.93 -4.99 -5.15
CA TYR A 161 12.20 -4.79 -5.84
C TYR A 161 12.37 -5.74 -7.03
N ILE A 162 13.23 -5.37 -7.96
CA ILE A 162 13.60 -6.16 -9.12
C ILE A 162 15.09 -6.47 -9.02
N ASN A 163 15.46 -7.76 -8.92
CA ASN A 163 16.84 -8.20 -9.12
C ASN A 163 17.07 -8.45 -10.60
N LEU A 164 18.12 -7.86 -11.19
CA LEU A 164 18.46 -8.12 -12.58
C LEU A 164 18.82 -9.60 -12.81
N ASP A 165 19.49 -10.24 -11.85
CA ASP A 165 19.62 -11.69 -11.78
C ASP A 165 18.54 -12.24 -10.83
N PRO A 166 17.49 -12.91 -11.35
CA PRO A 166 16.40 -13.43 -10.52
C PRO A 166 16.84 -14.49 -9.48
N SER A 167 18.06 -15.01 -9.59
CA SER A 167 18.64 -15.93 -8.60
C SER A 167 19.31 -15.24 -7.41
N SER A 168 19.45 -13.92 -7.47
CA SER A 168 20.03 -13.14 -6.36
C SER A 168 19.13 -13.20 -5.12
N PRO A 169 19.73 -13.24 -3.91
CA PRO A 169 18.96 -13.19 -2.68
C PRO A 169 18.31 -11.80 -2.48
N PRO A 170 17.35 -11.68 -1.53
CA PRO A 170 16.77 -10.39 -1.18
C PRO A 170 17.81 -9.32 -0.85
N PRO A 171 17.62 -8.07 -1.30
CA PRO A 171 18.62 -6.99 -1.12
C PRO A 171 19.08 -6.83 0.33
N VAL A 172 18.18 -6.88 1.30
CA VAL A 172 18.49 -6.72 2.74
C VAL A 172 19.41 -7.81 3.31
N THR A 173 19.50 -8.96 2.65
CA THR A 173 20.40 -10.04 3.05
C THR A 173 21.77 -9.98 2.34
N ARG A 174 21.94 -9.03 1.43
CA ARG A 174 23.18 -8.85 0.65
C ARG A 174 24.13 -7.89 1.35
N THR A 175 25.40 -8.19 1.24
CA THR A 175 26.48 -7.41 1.88
C THR A 175 27.51 -6.91 0.87
N ASP A 176 27.17 -6.91 -0.41
CA ASP A 176 28.07 -6.58 -1.52
C ASP A 176 27.74 -5.25 -2.22
N PHE A 177 26.70 -4.56 -1.85
CA PHE A 177 26.34 -3.27 -2.41
C PHE A 177 27.20 -2.14 -1.86
N ASN A 178 27.80 -1.36 -2.74
CA ASN A 178 28.54 -0.14 -2.41
C ASN A 178 28.36 0.97 -3.45
N ARG A 179 27.35 0.85 -4.31
CA ARG A 179 26.97 1.85 -5.30
C ARG A 179 25.47 2.07 -5.27
N VAL A 180 25.07 3.33 -5.22
CA VAL A 180 23.67 3.77 -5.27
C VAL A 180 23.48 4.64 -6.50
N LEU A 181 22.42 4.38 -7.28
CA LEU A 181 22.07 5.14 -8.47
C LEU A 181 20.64 5.68 -8.34
N ILE A 182 20.43 6.88 -8.84
CA ILE A 182 19.11 7.46 -9.09
C ILE A 182 18.92 7.55 -10.59
N GLN A 183 17.84 6.98 -11.10
CA GLN A 183 17.47 7.07 -12.51
C GLN A 183 16.05 7.60 -12.68
N VAL A 184 15.88 8.56 -13.56
CA VAL A 184 14.56 9.15 -13.88
C VAL A 184 14.11 8.64 -15.24
N ASN A 185 12.82 8.23 -15.34
CA ASN A 185 12.16 7.72 -16.53
C ASN A 185 12.70 6.40 -17.13
N GLY A 186 13.58 5.71 -16.39
CA GLY A 186 14.00 4.35 -16.70
C GLY A 186 15.06 4.23 -17.78
N GLU A 187 15.30 2.99 -18.19
CA GLU A 187 16.35 2.61 -19.15
C GLU A 187 15.81 2.47 -20.57
N ASN A 188 16.74 2.38 -21.53
CA ASN A 188 16.45 2.16 -22.94
C ASN A 188 15.61 3.25 -23.60
N ASN A 189 15.74 4.49 -23.17
CA ASN A 189 15.17 5.64 -23.82
C ASN A 189 16.27 6.59 -24.28
N TYR A 190 15.93 7.47 -25.23
CA TYR A 190 16.81 8.51 -25.75
C TYR A 190 16.17 9.90 -25.63
N ASP A 191 15.20 9.99 -24.76
CA ASP A 191 14.47 11.23 -24.51
C ASP A 191 15.24 12.10 -23.51
N HIS A 192 15.04 13.41 -23.62
CA HIS A 192 15.60 14.35 -22.66
C HIS A 192 14.79 14.31 -21.36
N VAL A 193 15.50 14.30 -20.22
CA VAL A 193 14.91 14.36 -18.89
C VAL A 193 15.68 15.34 -18.02
N GLU A 194 15.01 16.39 -17.57
CA GLU A 194 15.52 17.29 -16.54
C GLU A 194 14.79 16.99 -15.22
N ALA A 195 15.54 16.81 -14.15
CA ALA A 195 15.00 16.61 -12.80
C ALA A 195 15.87 17.32 -11.76
N PHE A 196 15.28 17.57 -10.60
CA PHE A 196 15.96 18.18 -9.46
C PHE A 196 15.77 17.28 -8.24
N VAL A 197 16.87 16.96 -7.55
CA VAL A 197 16.88 16.09 -6.36
C VAL A 197 17.43 16.88 -5.18
N ASP A 198 16.85 16.66 -3.99
CA ASP A 198 17.25 17.33 -2.77
C ASP A 198 17.05 16.41 -1.54
N ASP A 199 17.68 16.78 -0.43
CA ASP A 199 17.53 16.12 0.87
C ASP A 199 17.67 14.59 0.78
N PHE A 200 18.73 14.10 0.11
CA PHE A 200 19.00 12.68 0.01
C PHE A 200 19.47 12.10 1.35
N ILE A 201 18.85 11.04 1.81
CA ILE A 201 19.24 10.36 3.06
C ILE A 201 19.14 8.84 2.92
N PHE A 202 20.12 8.13 3.49
CA PHE A 202 20.09 6.68 3.73
C PHE A 202 19.89 6.44 5.23
N GLU A 203 18.78 5.89 5.58
CA GLU A 203 18.36 5.72 6.97
C GLU A 203 17.92 4.29 7.27
N GLU A 204 17.92 3.94 8.56
CA GLU A 204 17.06 2.86 9.00
C GLU A 204 15.69 3.24 8.47
N SER A 205 15.00 2.34 7.77
CA SER A 205 13.61 2.60 7.52
C SER A 205 13.11 2.94 8.91
N GLU A 206 12.94 4.24 9.18
CA GLU A 206 12.06 4.60 10.25
C GLU A 206 10.84 3.83 9.84
N GLY A 207 10.57 2.70 10.56
CA GLY A 207 9.36 1.94 10.30
C GLY A 207 8.33 3.02 10.22
N GLY A 208 8.20 3.50 8.99
CA GLY A 208 7.85 4.88 8.64
C GLY A 208 6.57 5.05 9.30
N GLY A 209 6.31 6.06 10.08
CA GLY A 209 5.18 6.08 10.96
C GLY A 209 4.08 5.34 10.25
N ASP A 210 4.09 4.03 10.41
CA ASP A 210 3.23 3.01 9.84
C ASP A 210 2.68 3.36 8.44
N ASP A 211 3.46 3.21 7.36
CA ASP A 211 2.83 2.97 6.07
C ASP A 211 2.08 1.64 6.25
N PRO A 212 0.76 1.69 6.28
CA PRO A 212 -0.02 0.56 6.71
C PRO A 212 0.19 -0.61 5.74
N VAL A 213 0.77 -1.69 6.23
CA VAL A 213 0.99 -2.91 5.45
C VAL A 213 -0.31 -3.69 5.39
N PHE A 214 -0.90 -3.79 4.21
CA PHE A 214 -2.18 -4.44 3.97
C PHE A 214 -1.99 -5.85 3.40
N ASN A 215 -1.66 -6.83 4.25
CA ASN A 215 -1.47 -8.23 3.84
C ASN A 215 -2.62 -9.15 4.26
N ASP A 216 -3.50 -8.71 5.15
CA ASP A 216 -4.57 -9.54 5.67
C ASP A 216 -5.84 -9.40 4.82
N LEU A 217 -5.99 -10.29 3.82
CA LEU A 217 -7.18 -10.34 2.97
C LEU A 217 -8.40 -10.72 3.81
N VAL A 218 -9.32 -9.77 4.01
CA VAL A 218 -10.54 -9.96 4.83
C VAL A 218 -11.78 -10.23 4.01
N TRP A 219 -11.82 -9.76 2.77
CA TRP A 219 -12.91 -10.03 1.85
C TRP A 219 -12.44 -9.96 0.40
N SER A 220 -12.97 -10.83 -0.47
CA SER A 220 -12.73 -10.75 -1.90
C SER A 220 -13.85 -11.36 -2.73
N ASP A 221 -13.90 -11.00 -4.01
CA ASP A 221 -14.52 -11.77 -5.06
C ASP A 221 -13.57 -11.87 -6.25
N GLU A 222 -13.11 -13.07 -6.52
CA GLU A 222 -12.18 -13.41 -7.61
C GLU A 222 -12.93 -13.81 -8.89
N PHE A 223 -14.25 -13.77 -8.89
CA PHE A 223 -15.14 -14.11 -10.01
C PHE A 223 -14.80 -15.44 -10.72
N ASN A 224 -14.29 -16.41 -10.00
CA ASN A 224 -13.89 -17.74 -10.48
C ASN A 224 -15.08 -18.70 -10.67
N TYR A 225 -16.23 -18.17 -11.14
CA TYR A 225 -17.44 -18.91 -11.41
C TYR A 225 -18.08 -18.42 -12.72
N THR A 226 -19.22 -18.98 -13.12
CA THR A 226 -19.96 -18.55 -14.33
C THR A 226 -21.44 -18.47 -14.01
N GLY A 227 -22.10 -17.40 -14.49
CA GLY A 227 -23.53 -17.20 -14.31
C GLY A 227 -23.87 -15.87 -13.69
N SER A 228 -24.91 -15.83 -12.87
CA SER A 228 -25.32 -14.61 -12.15
C SER A 228 -24.28 -14.23 -11.09
N VAL A 229 -24.21 -12.96 -10.79
CA VAL A 229 -23.39 -12.41 -9.70
C VAL A 229 -23.78 -13.07 -8.37
N ASP A 230 -22.80 -13.43 -7.53
CA ASP A 230 -23.04 -14.12 -6.24
C ASP A 230 -23.93 -13.26 -5.34
N PRO A 231 -25.16 -13.67 -5.04
CA PRO A 231 -26.09 -12.90 -4.23
C PRO A 231 -25.69 -12.89 -2.73
N ASN A 232 -24.71 -13.66 -2.29
CA ASN A 232 -24.19 -13.58 -0.93
C ASN A 232 -23.16 -12.45 -0.79
N LYS A 233 -22.51 -12.08 -1.88
CA LYS A 233 -21.49 -11.01 -1.90
C LYS A 233 -22.02 -9.67 -2.39
N TRP A 234 -22.97 -9.69 -3.34
CA TRP A 234 -23.42 -8.50 -4.04
C TRP A 234 -24.94 -8.34 -3.98
N HIS A 235 -25.37 -7.09 -3.88
CA HIS A 235 -26.75 -6.66 -3.98
C HIS A 235 -26.93 -5.76 -5.21
N HIS A 236 -27.97 -6.04 -6.02
CA HIS A 236 -28.32 -5.17 -7.14
C HIS A 236 -29.20 -4.03 -6.65
N GLN A 237 -28.72 -2.81 -6.72
CA GLN A 237 -29.52 -1.62 -6.41
C GLN A 237 -30.29 -1.20 -7.67
N VAL A 238 -31.56 -1.55 -7.73
CA VAL A 238 -32.41 -1.34 -8.90
C VAL A 238 -33.44 -0.22 -8.70
N ILE A 239 -33.67 0.21 -7.46
CA ILE A 239 -34.63 1.27 -7.15
C ILE A 239 -33.95 2.62 -7.34
N PRO A 240 -34.42 3.47 -8.28
CA PRO A 240 -33.86 4.80 -8.49
C PRO A 240 -34.00 5.68 -7.24
N ILE A 241 -32.93 6.41 -6.90
CA ILE A 241 -32.80 7.10 -5.61
C ILE A 241 -33.58 8.41 -5.52
N ILE A 242 -33.89 9.03 -6.66
CA ILE A 242 -34.69 10.27 -6.72
C ILE A 242 -36.16 9.92 -6.90
N ASN A 243 -36.91 9.96 -5.82
CA ASN A 243 -38.34 9.65 -5.80
C ASN A 243 -38.75 8.30 -6.43
N GLY A 244 -37.83 7.33 -6.49
CA GLY A 244 -38.07 6.01 -7.10
C GLY A 244 -38.19 6.01 -8.63
N SER A 245 -37.87 7.10 -9.32
CA SER A 245 -38.00 7.27 -10.77
C SER A 245 -36.69 7.59 -11.48
N ASP A 246 -35.78 8.33 -10.84
CA ASP A 246 -34.56 8.82 -11.45
C ASP A 246 -33.32 8.58 -10.58
N TRP A 247 -32.17 8.50 -11.23
CA TRP A 247 -30.87 8.51 -10.62
C TRP A 247 -30.35 9.95 -10.50
N ALA A 248 -29.31 10.15 -9.68
CA ALA A 248 -28.68 11.46 -9.53
C ALA A 248 -27.99 11.91 -10.83
N ASN A 249 -27.48 13.12 -10.85
CA ASN A 249 -26.55 13.65 -11.88
C ASN A 249 -27.07 13.61 -13.34
N GLY A 250 -28.39 13.44 -13.54
CA GLY A 250 -28.98 13.37 -14.88
C GLY A 250 -28.67 12.07 -15.64
N GLU A 251 -28.41 11.00 -14.94
CA GLU A 251 -28.16 9.68 -15.52
C GLU A 251 -29.38 9.15 -16.31
N LEU A 252 -29.11 8.51 -17.46
CA LEU A 252 -30.12 8.17 -18.46
C LEU A 252 -30.55 6.70 -18.48
N GLN A 253 -29.93 5.82 -17.68
CA GLN A 253 -30.24 4.39 -17.59
C GLN A 253 -31.18 4.06 -16.44
N HIS A 254 -31.78 2.87 -16.52
CA HIS A 254 -32.19 2.10 -15.36
C HIS A 254 -31.11 1.09 -14.99
N TYR A 255 -30.82 0.91 -13.73
CA TYR A 255 -30.08 -0.25 -13.25
C TYR A 255 -31.01 -1.43 -13.04
N THR A 256 -30.55 -2.63 -13.41
CA THR A 256 -31.34 -3.86 -13.34
C THR A 256 -30.53 -4.99 -12.70
N ASP A 257 -31.23 -6.02 -12.24
CA ASP A 257 -30.66 -7.27 -11.70
C ASP A 257 -30.58 -8.39 -12.77
N ARG A 258 -30.79 -8.04 -14.05
CA ARG A 258 -30.83 -8.99 -15.15
C ARG A 258 -29.42 -9.47 -15.50
N ILE A 259 -29.31 -10.75 -15.85
CA ILE A 259 -28.05 -11.35 -16.33
C ILE A 259 -27.52 -10.68 -17.62
N SER A 260 -28.37 -9.98 -18.37
CA SER A 260 -27.93 -9.17 -19.52
C SER A 260 -27.11 -7.95 -19.12
N ASN A 261 -27.28 -7.43 -17.90
CA ASN A 261 -26.58 -6.25 -17.43
C ASN A 261 -25.44 -6.56 -16.44
N SER A 262 -25.48 -7.72 -15.75
CA SER A 262 -24.37 -8.15 -14.90
C SER A 262 -24.28 -9.67 -14.84
N TYR A 263 -23.10 -10.21 -15.10
CA TYR A 263 -22.83 -11.65 -15.08
C TYR A 263 -21.34 -11.92 -14.94
N VAL A 264 -21.01 -13.12 -14.49
CA VAL A 264 -19.64 -13.61 -14.39
C VAL A 264 -19.39 -14.64 -15.50
N ASN A 265 -18.32 -14.44 -16.25
CA ASN A 265 -17.87 -15.37 -17.29
C ASN A 265 -16.38 -15.17 -17.57
N ASN A 266 -15.69 -16.29 -17.87
CA ASN A 266 -14.25 -16.30 -18.17
C ASN A 266 -13.39 -15.61 -17.09
N GLY A 267 -13.71 -15.88 -15.81
CA GLY A 267 -12.92 -15.41 -14.67
C GLY A 267 -13.07 -13.93 -14.37
N SER A 268 -14.11 -13.24 -14.86
CA SER A 268 -14.36 -11.85 -14.51
C SER A 268 -15.85 -11.50 -14.47
N LEU A 269 -16.20 -10.53 -13.64
CA LEU A 269 -17.51 -9.88 -13.64
C LEU A 269 -17.62 -8.95 -14.84
N LYS A 270 -18.76 -9.01 -15.53
CA LYS A 270 -19.14 -8.10 -16.61
C LYS A 270 -20.30 -7.22 -16.11
N ILE A 271 -20.08 -5.91 -16.07
CA ILE A 271 -21.16 -4.93 -15.96
C ILE A 271 -21.37 -4.38 -17.35
N LYS A 272 -22.59 -4.52 -17.90
CA LYS A 272 -22.90 -4.16 -19.28
C LYS A 272 -23.97 -3.08 -19.34
N ALA A 273 -23.63 -1.96 -19.94
CA ALA A 273 -24.57 -0.95 -20.37
C ALA A 273 -25.13 -1.31 -21.75
N ILE A 274 -26.44 -1.26 -21.93
CA ILE A 274 -27.14 -1.65 -23.14
C ILE A 274 -28.11 -0.55 -23.59
N ARG A 275 -28.18 -0.29 -24.88
CA ARG A 275 -29.23 0.56 -25.47
C ARG A 275 -30.47 -0.25 -25.73
N GLU A 276 -31.48 -0.05 -24.93
CA GLU A 276 -32.80 -0.70 -25.08
C GLU A 276 -33.87 0.13 -24.36
N ASN A 277 -35.12 0.02 -24.81
CA ASN A 277 -36.25 0.58 -24.06
C ASN A 277 -36.56 -0.33 -22.88
N TYR A 278 -36.45 0.20 -21.67
CA TYR A 278 -36.78 -0.51 -20.46
C TYR A 278 -37.64 0.35 -19.55
N THR A 279 -38.73 -0.21 -19.02
CA THR A 279 -39.68 0.46 -18.15
C THR A 279 -39.58 -0.10 -16.74
N TYR A 280 -39.28 0.73 -15.77
CA TYR A 280 -39.33 0.42 -14.36
C TYR A 280 -40.19 1.49 -13.66
N ASN A 281 -41.11 1.05 -12.78
CA ASN A 281 -41.98 1.92 -12.01
C ASN A 281 -42.63 3.06 -12.84
N ASN A 282 -43.22 2.70 -13.99
CA ASN A 282 -43.86 3.59 -14.98
C ASN A 282 -42.92 4.62 -15.66
N THR A 283 -41.64 4.55 -15.44
CA THR A 283 -40.64 5.39 -16.12
C THR A 283 -39.91 4.55 -17.17
N THR A 284 -39.92 4.99 -18.43
CA THR A 284 -39.17 4.34 -19.51
C THR A 284 -37.89 5.10 -19.79
N LYS A 285 -36.76 4.37 -19.79
CA LYS A 285 -35.45 4.89 -20.20
C LYS A 285 -34.92 4.12 -21.40
N LEU A 286 -33.95 4.72 -22.11
CA LEU A 286 -33.38 4.18 -23.35
C LEU A 286 -32.12 3.36 -23.12
N TYR A 287 -31.72 3.20 -21.88
CA TYR A 287 -30.51 2.47 -21.49
C TYR A 287 -30.76 1.67 -20.24
N THR A 288 -30.08 0.53 -20.16
CA THR A 288 -30.01 -0.28 -18.93
C THR A 288 -28.54 -0.55 -18.58
N SER A 289 -28.27 -0.75 -17.32
CA SER A 289 -26.96 -1.13 -16.79
C SER A 289 -27.13 -1.88 -15.46
N ALA A 290 -26.05 -2.08 -14.69
CA ALA A 290 -26.13 -2.58 -13.33
C ALA A 290 -25.38 -1.67 -12.36
N ARG A 291 -25.89 -1.59 -11.13
CA ARG A 291 -25.25 -1.00 -9.95
C ARG A 291 -25.24 -2.06 -8.84
N LEU A 292 -24.03 -2.47 -8.46
CA LEU A 292 -23.80 -3.49 -7.45
C LEU A 292 -23.31 -2.85 -6.16
N ASN A 293 -23.89 -3.25 -5.03
CA ASN A 293 -23.39 -2.90 -3.70
C ASN A 293 -22.73 -4.15 -3.11
N SER A 294 -21.54 -4.05 -2.54
CA SER A 294 -21.01 -5.15 -1.73
C SER A 294 -21.91 -5.37 -0.50
N LYS A 295 -22.07 -6.65 -0.11
CA LYS A 295 -22.72 -7.01 1.16
C LYS A 295 -21.74 -7.08 2.33
N PHE A 296 -20.54 -6.59 2.09
CA PHE A 296 -19.45 -6.41 3.03
C PHE A 296 -19.23 -4.92 3.23
N ALA A 297 -19.17 -4.49 4.47
CA ALA A 297 -18.80 -3.15 4.85
C ALA A 297 -17.56 -3.20 5.75
N PHE A 298 -16.66 -2.26 5.55
CA PHE A 298 -15.38 -2.17 6.23
C PHE A 298 -15.12 -0.74 6.68
N GLN A 299 -14.27 -0.58 7.67
CA GLN A 299 -13.73 0.70 8.11
C GLN A 299 -12.23 0.56 8.07
N TYR A 300 -11.59 1.43 7.31
CA TYR A 300 -10.16 1.39 7.03
C TYR A 300 -9.73 0.13 6.26
N GLY A 301 -8.55 0.17 5.72
CA GLY A 301 -7.99 -0.92 4.94
C GLY A 301 -7.53 -0.49 3.55
N ARG A 302 -7.11 -1.46 2.76
CA ARG A 302 -6.81 -1.31 1.34
C ARG A 302 -7.87 -2.02 0.50
N VAL A 303 -8.34 -1.36 -0.54
CA VAL A 303 -9.21 -1.96 -1.56
C VAL A 303 -8.45 -2.00 -2.87
N ASP A 304 -8.43 -3.17 -3.53
CA ASP A 304 -7.90 -3.32 -4.88
C ASP A 304 -9.01 -3.84 -5.79
N VAL A 305 -9.27 -3.12 -6.87
CA VAL A 305 -10.18 -3.54 -7.93
C VAL A 305 -9.42 -3.58 -9.25
N ARG A 306 -9.24 -4.78 -9.82
CA ARG A 306 -8.59 -4.95 -11.11
C ARG A 306 -9.61 -5.00 -12.22
N ALA A 307 -9.60 -4.01 -13.11
CA ALA A 307 -10.65 -3.87 -14.12
C ALA A 307 -10.15 -3.31 -15.44
N LYS A 308 -10.94 -3.60 -16.52
CA LYS A 308 -10.94 -2.87 -17.80
C LYS A 308 -12.19 -2.03 -17.88
N LEU A 309 -12.05 -0.78 -18.30
CA LEU A 309 -13.15 0.16 -18.37
C LEU A 309 -13.87 0.12 -19.74
N PRO A 310 -15.12 0.60 -19.82
CA PRO A 310 -15.86 0.64 -21.07
C PRO A 310 -15.24 1.62 -22.07
N ALA A 311 -15.08 1.19 -23.33
CA ALA A 311 -14.44 1.98 -24.37
C ALA A 311 -15.35 3.07 -24.97
N GLU A 312 -16.68 2.85 -24.99
CA GLU A 312 -17.62 3.69 -25.74
C GLU A 312 -17.90 5.01 -25.04
N ALA A 313 -17.94 6.08 -25.84
CA ALA A 313 -18.36 7.39 -25.38
C ALA A 313 -19.78 7.37 -24.81
N GLY A 314 -20.03 8.24 -23.84
CA GLY A 314 -21.33 8.31 -23.15
C GLY A 314 -21.47 7.38 -21.97
N THR A 315 -20.46 6.51 -21.70
CA THR A 315 -20.40 5.68 -20.50
C THR A 315 -19.66 6.41 -19.37
N TRP A 316 -20.12 6.20 -18.17
CA TRP A 316 -19.55 6.71 -16.94
C TRP A 316 -19.39 5.55 -15.95
N PRO A 317 -18.29 4.80 -16.04
CA PRO A 317 -17.97 3.77 -15.07
C PRO A 317 -17.52 4.37 -13.76
N ALA A 318 -17.86 3.70 -12.65
CA ALA A 318 -17.40 4.07 -11.32
C ALA A 318 -17.08 2.84 -10.47
N ILE A 319 -16.00 2.95 -9.71
CA ILE A 319 -15.59 2.09 -8.60
C ILE A 319 -15.47 3.01 -7.40
N TRP A 320 -16.34 2.84 -6.41
CA TRP A 320 -16.51 3.82 -5.35
C TRP A 320 -17.04 3.22 -4.06
N THR A 321 -17.08 4.01 -3.00
CA THR A 321 -17.64 3.62 -1.70
C THR A 321 -18.60 4.66 -1.17
N LEU A 322 -19.60 4.22 -0.39
CA LEU A 322 -20.47 5.06 0.41
C LEU A 322 -20.46 4.64 1.86
N GLY A 323 -20.61 5.59 2.76
CA GLY A 323 -20.86 5.29 4.16
C GLY A 323 -22.08 4.38 4.34
N ALA A 324 -21.92 3.25 5.04
CA ALA A 324 -22.99 2.29 5.28
C ALA A 324 -24.17 2.87 6.08
N ASN A 325 -23.94 4.01 6.74
CA ASN A 325 -24.96 4.77 7.49
C ASN A 325 -25.85 5.64 6.59
N ILE A 326 -25.69 5.60 5.26
CA ILE A 326 -26.56 6.36 4.35
C ILE A 326 -27.99 5.85 4.37
N ASN A 327 -28.95 6.77 4.49
CA ASN A 327 -30.37 6.50 4.32
C ASN A 327 -30.78 6.71 2.86
N GLU A 328 -30.40 5.78 1.99
CA GLU A 328 -30.71 5.81 0.57
C GLU A 328 -31.63 4.62 0.21
N ILE A 329 -32.68 4.89 -0.54
CA ILE A 329 -33.64 3.86 -0.94
C ILE A 329 -32.98 2.80 -1.83
N GLY A 330 -33.25 1.52 -1.53
CA GLY A 330 -32.82 0.39 -2.36
C GLY A 330 -31.37 -0.03 -2.16
N ASN A 331 -30.57 0.64 -1.34
CA ASN A 331 -29.25 0.16 -0.99
C ASN A 331 -29.33 -1.01 0.02
N TYR A 332 -28.25 -1.78 0.11
CA TYR A 332 -28.23 -2.97 0.97
C TYR A 332 -28.26 -2.63 2.48
N PHE A 333 -27.52 -1.61 2.89
CA PHE A 333 -27.33 -1.28 4.30
C PHE A 333 -28.36 -0.30 4.86
N GLY A 334 -29.13 0.39 4.00
CA GLY A 334 -30.02 1.47 4.41
C GLY A 334 -31.04 1.10 5.48
N THR A 335 -31.52 -0.14 5.50
CA THR A 335 -32.45 -0.63 6.53
C THR A 335 -31.77 -1.00 7.84
N THR A 336 -30.46 -1.20 7.84
CA THR A 336 -29.68 -1.66 9.01
C THR A 336 -28.98 -0.50 9.70
N TYR A 337 -28.34 0.38 8.93
CA TYR A 337 -27.48 1.44 9.44
C TYR A 337 -27.93 2.84 9.02
N GLY A 338 -28.85 2.96 8.05
CA GLY A 338 -29.27 4.24 7.47
C GLY A 338 -29.76 5.24 8.49
N SER A 339 -29.02 6.30 8.70
CA SER A 339 -29.31 7.37 9.66
C SER A 339 -29.06 8.77 9.11
N VAL A 340 -28.26 8.92 8.07
CA VAL A 340 -27.86 10.20 7.48
C VAL A 340 -28.09 10.22 5.97
N GLY A 341 -28.17 11.40 5.40
CA GLY A 341 -28.24 11.59 3.95
C GLY A 341 -26.86 11.86 3.34
N TRP A 342 -26.80 11.84 2.01
CA TRP A 342 -25.66 12.34 1.28
C TRP A 342 -25.56 13.87 1.43
N PRO A 343 -24.35 14.50 1.58
CA PRO A 343 -23.03 13.89 1.61
C PRO A 343 -22.50 13.61 3.04
N VAL A 344 -23.35 13.62 4.05
CA VAL A 344 -22.99 13.43 5.47
C VAL A 344 -22.45 12.01 5.73
N CYS A 345 -22.87 11.04 4.92
CA CYS A 345 -22.37 9.66 5.02
C CYS A 345 -20.91 9.49 4.59
N GLY A 346 -20.37 10.42 3.79
CA GLY A 346 -19.08 10.26 3.11
C GLY A 346 -19.17 9.40 1.84
N GLU A 347 -18.48 9.81 0.78
CA GLU A 347 -18.33 9.10 -0.48
C GLU A 347 -16.87 9.18 -0.93
N ILE A 348 -16.28 8.04 -1.31
CA ILE A 348 -14.92 7.94 -1.85
C ILE A 348 -15.03 7.32 -3.23
N ASP A 349 -14.75 8.10 -4.27
CA ASP A 349 -14.68 7.65 -5.64
C ASP A 349 -13.25 7.20 -5.94
N ILE A 350 -13.02 5.88 -5.89
CA ILE A 350 -11.69 5.29 -6.16
C ILE A 350 -11.33 5.47 -7.63
N MET A 351 -12.32 5.36 -8.50
CA MET A 351 -12.17 5.55 -9.93
C MET A 351 -13.49 6.01 -10.55
N GLU A 352 -13.44 7.12 -11.24
CA GLU A 352 -14.43 7.53 -12.21
C GLU A 352 -13.74 7.84 -13.55
N GLN A 353 -14.44 7.58 -14.66
CA GLN A 353 -13.97 7.98 -15.98
C GLN A 353 -15.09 8.69 -16.74
N ASN A 354 -14.79 9.86 -17.28
CA ASN A 354 -15.78 10.57 -18.08
C ASN A 354 -16.00 9.94 -19.46
N GLY A 355 -17.16 10.23 -20.07
CA GLY A 355 -17.60 9.58 -21.31
C GLY A 355 -16.97 10.16 -22.58
N TRP A 356 -16.26 11.28 -22.52
CA TRP A 356 -15.68 11.95 -23.69
C TRP A 356 -14.15 11.90 -23.75
N ASP A 357 -13.50 11.61 -22.63
CA ASP A 357 -12.06 11.43 -22.55
C ASP A 357 -11.76 10.14 -21.77
N LYS A 358 -11.32 9.11 -22.48
CA LYS A 358 -11.03 7.79 -21.93
C LYS A 358 -9.59 7.67 -21.42
N THR A 359 -8.83 8.73 -21.50
CA THR A 359 -7.44 8.78 -21.02
C THR A 359 -7.30 9.48 -19.67
N ASN A 360 -8.38 10.05 -19.13
CA ASN A 360 -8.40 10.75 -17.86
C ASN A 360 -9.22 9.98 -16.82
N LEU A 361 -8.61 9.68 -15.69
CA LEU A 361 -9.26 9.10 -14.51
C LEU A 361 -9.40 10.15 -13.41
N ILE A 362 -10.44 10.01 -12.62
CA ILE A 362 -10.79 10.91 -11.53
C ILE A 362 -10.88 10.06 -10.26
N GLY A 363 -10.21 10.49 -9.20
CA GLY A 363 -10.43 10.04 -7.83
C GLY A 363 -10.96 11.21 -7.01
N HIS A 364 -11.99 10.99 -6.21
CA HIS A 364 -12.67 12.11 -5.56
C HIS A 364 -13.24 11.75 -4.18
N LEU A 365 -13.35 12.74 -3.31
CA LEU A 365 -14.04 12.66 -2.03
C LEU A 365 -15.23 13.63 -2.01
N HIS A 366 -16.39 13.17 -1.54
CA HIS A 366 -17.56 14.01 -1.31
C HIS A 366 -18.04 13.86 0.12
N TYR A 367 -18.12 14.97 0.86
CA TYR A 367 -18.46 14.92 2.27
C TYR A 367 -19.11 16.22 2.78
N SER A 368 -19.66 16.14 3.97
CA SER A 368 -20.05 17.32 4.76
C SER A 368 -19.02 17.53 5.86
N ASN A 369 -18.37 18.69 5.89
CA ASN A 369 -17.46 19.04 6.98
C ASN A 369 -18.26 19.18 8.29
N SER A 370 -17.89 18.44 9.33
CA SER A 370 -18.64 18.36 10.60
C SER A 370 -18.65 19.67 11.38
N ASN A 371 -17.63 20.52 11.21
CA ASN A 371 -17.54 21.81 11.90
C ASN A 371 -18.42 22.88 11.25
N THR A 372 -18.56 22.86 9.93
CA THR A 372 -19.27 23.89 9.16
C THR A 372 -20.63 23.44 8.65
N ASN A 373 -20.92 22.14 8.68
CA ASN A 373 -22.09 21.50 8.06
C ASN A 373 -22.25 21.89 6.57
N SER A 374 -21.14 22.12 5.88
CA SER A 374 -21.13 22.48 4.47
C SER A 374 -20.60 21.31 3.62
N TYR A 375 -21.22 21.16 2.43
CA TYR A 375 -20.72 20.26 1.41
C TYR A 375 -19.32 20.67 0.97
N GLN A 376 -18.44 19.69 0.94
CA GLN A 376 -17.08 19.80 0.44
C GLN A 376 -16.81 18.69 -0.57
N ASN A 377 -15.92 18.95 -1.50
CA ASN A 377 -15.41 17.93 -2.41
C ASN A 377 -13.97 18.28 -2.78
N GLU A 378 -13.15 17.24 -2.91
CA GLU A 378 -11.74 17.36 -3.32
C GLU A 378 -11.29 16.07 -3.97
N GLY A 379 -10.32 16.13 -4.86
CA GLY A 379 -9.87 14.96 -5.59
C GLY A 379 -8.69 15.27 -6.51
N GLY A 380 -8.23 14.23 -7.20
CA GLY A 380 -7.16 14.28 -8.17
C GLY A 380 -7.55 13.64 -9.49
N THR A 381 -6.73 13.86 -10.50
CA THR A 381 -6.86 13.21 -11.80
C THR A 381 -5.54 12.62 -12.23
N THR A 382 -5.59 11.51 -12.98
CA THR A 382 -4.39 10.90 -13.54
C THR A 382 -4.64 10.43 -14.97
N TYR A 383 -3.56 10.31 -15.73
CA TYR A 383 -3.59 9.82 -17.10
C TYR A 383 -3.52 8.29 -17.13
N ILE A 384 -4.30 7.68 -18.00
CA ILE A 384 -4.27 6.26 -18.31
C ILE A 384 -4.21 6.05 -19.82
N ASN A 385 -3.27 5.22 -20.29
CA ASN A 385 -3.04 5.06 -21.72
C ASN A 385 -4.10 4.18 -22.40
N ASP A 386 -4.42 3.03 -21.82
CA ASP A 386 -5.38 2.07 -22.38
C ASP A 386 -6.27 1.43 -21.30
N SER A 387 -7.24 2.18 -20.83
CA SER A 387 -8.18 1.72 -19.80
C SER A 387 -9.11 0.59 -20.26
N SER A 388 -9.29 0.42 -21.56
CA SER A 388 -10.25 -0.54 -22.13
C SER A 388 -9.60 -1.80 -22.72
N GLY A 389 -8.35 -1.74 -23.14
CA GLY A 389 -7.60 -2.86 -23.69
C GLY A 389 -6.87 -3.68 -22.65
N GLU A 390 -6.40 -3.04 -21.58
CA GLU A 390 -5.62 -3.67 -20.53
C GLU A 390 -6.29 -3.60 -19.15
N TYR A 391 -5.95 -4.54 -18.28
CA TYR A 391 -6.40 -4.50 -16.89
C TYR A 391 -5.47 -3.62 -16.06
N HIS A 392 -6.06 -2.70 -15.32
CA HIS A 392 -5.41 -1.86 -14.35
C HIS A 392 -5.93 -2.13 -12.95
N VAL A 393 -5.17 -1.81 -11.93
CA VAL A 393 -5.58 -1.91 -10.53
C VAL A 393 -5.93 -0.52 -10.00
N TYR A 394 -7.17 -0.34 -9.62
CA TYR A 394 -7.69 0.87 -8.99
C TYR A 394 -7.76 0.62 -7.50
N SER A 395 -7.02 1.40 -6.72
CA SER A 395 -6.86 1.13 -5.29
C SER A 395 -7.24 2.31 -4.41
N LEU A 396 -7.71 1.98 -3.22
CA LEU A 396 -7.91 2.88 -2.10
C LEU A 396 -7.04 2.40 -0.94
N ILE A 397 -6.24 3.26 -0.35
CA ILE A 397 -5.68 3.10 0.98
C ILE A 397 -6.42 4.08 1.89
N TRP A 398 -7.02 3.55 2.93
CA TRP A 398 -7.81 4.34 3.87
C TRP A 398 -7.52 3.89 5.29
N THR A 399 -6.93 4.80 6.05
CA THR A 399 -6.58 4.60 7.46
C THR A 399 -7.26 5.64 8.35
N GLU A 400 -7.00 5.57 9.65
CA GLU A 400 -7.41 6.60 10.59
C GLU A 400 -6.79 7.97 10.25
N ASN A 401 -5.62 7.98 9.59
CA ASN A 401 -4.82 9.19 9.38
C ASN A 401 -4.82 9.69 7.93
N ILE A 402 -5.01 8.81 6.94
CA ILE A 402 -4.82 9.15 5.54
C ILE A 402 -5.81 8.43 4.62
N ILE A 403 -6.17 9.07 3.52
CA ILE A 403 -6.93 8.51 2.40
C ILE A 403 -6.09 8.74 1.15
N GLN A 404 -5.74 7.65 0.45
CA GLN A 404 -5.00 7.71 -0.80
C GLN A 404 -5.76 6.96 -1.90
N ILE A 405 -5.79 7.53 -3.11
CA ILE A 405 -6.36 6.89 -4.29
C ILE A 405 -5.24 6.63 -5.28
N LEU A 406 -5.17 5.38 -5.78
CA LEU A 406 -4.04 4.91 -6.56
C LEU A 406 -4.49 4.28 -7.90
N LEU A 407 -3.66 4.43 -8.91
CA LEU A 407 -3.71 3.68 -10.16
C LEU A 407 -2.42 2.86 -10.29
N ASP A 408 -2.53 1.52 -10.39
CA ASP A 408 -1.40 0.59 -10.51
C ASP A 408 -0.31 0.86 -9.44
N ASP A 409 -0.75 0.96 -8.18
CA ASP A 409 0.05 1.28 -6.99
C ASP A 409 0.66 2.70 -6.96
N VAL A 410 0.23 3.59 -7.85
CA VAL A 410 0.66 5.00 -7.88
C VAL A 410 -0.38 5.89 -7.27
N VAL A 411 -0.05 6.56 -6.19
CA VAL A 411 -0.91 7.57 -5.56
C VAL A 411 -1.07 8.75 -6.51
N PHE A 412 -2.31 9.11 -6.84
CA PHE A 412 -2.61 10.32 -7.61
C PHE A 412 -3.53 11.30 -6.87
N PHE A 413 -4.05 10.90 -5.73
CA PHE A 413 -4.74 11.77 -4.79
C PHE A 413 -4.49 11.29 -3.36
N GLU A 414 -4.24 12.24 -2.47
CA GLU A 414 -4.00 12.01 -1.05
C GLU A 414 -4.66 13.08 -0.21
N ARG A 415 -5.20 12.69 0.95
CA ARG A 415 -5.85 13.58 1.91
C ARG A 415 -5.66 13.05 3.33
N GLU A 416 -5.26 13.92 4.26
CA GLU A 416 -5.32 13.59 5.68
C GLU A 416 -6.75 13.28 6.12
N ASN A 417 -6.92 12.16 6.82
CA ASN A 417 -8.20 11.77 7.41
C ASN A 417 -8.30 12.39 8.80
N THR A 418 -9.11 13.42 8.92
CA THR A 418 -9.25 14.20 10.15
C THR A 418 -10.67 14.04 10.74
N GLN A 419 -10.86 14.36 12.02
CA GLN A 419 -12.16 14.29 12.68
C GLN A 419 -13.24 15.22 12.07
N GLU A 420 -12.86 16.09 11.15
CA GLU A 420 -13.79 17.02 10.49
C GLU A 420 -14.51 16.40 9.30
N ILE A 421 -14.06 15.23 8.84
CA ILE A 421 -14.60 14.51 7.68
C ILE A 421 -15.18 13.16 8.11
N PRO A 422 -16.24 12.64 7.46
CA PRO A 422 -17.02 11.49 7.95
C PRO A 422 -16.40 10.13 7.55
N TYR A 423 -15.08 10.04 7.38
CA TYR A 423 -14.41 8.82 6.97
C TYR A 423 -13.87 8.03 8.17
N ASP A 424 -14.67 7.98 9.23
CA ASP A 424 -14.48 7.18 10.45
C ASP A 424 -15.62 6.15 10.66
N ASN A 425 -16.46 5.94 9.62
CA ASN A 425 -17.59 5.02 9.65
C ASN A 425 -17.39 3.87 8.68
N LEU A 426 -18.18 2.80 8.81
CA LEU A 426 -18.19 1.70 7.84
C LEU A 426 -18.60 2.21 6.45
N HIS A 427 -17.86 1.82 5.41
CA HIS A 427 -18.19 2.01 4.00
C HIS A 427 -18.42 0.67 3.31
N TYR A 428 -19.18 0.68 2.23
CA TYR A 428 -19.38 -0.46 1.34
C TYR A 428 -19.04 -0.08 -0.10
N LEU A 429 -18.64 -1.06 -0.91
CA LEU A 429 -18.23 -0.85 -2.29
C LEU A 429 -19.43 -0.79 -3.24
N LEU A 430 -19.31 0.06 -4.25
CA LEU A 430 -20.24 0.18 -5.37
C LEU A 430 -19.49 0.07 -6.69
N LEU A 431 -20.11 -0.65 -7.63
CA LEU A 431 -19.59 -0.85 -8.98
C LEU A 431 -20.73 -0.61 -9.98
N ASN A 432 -20.56 0.29 -10.95
CA ASN A 432 -21.58 0.56 -11.95
C ASN A 432 -21.02 1.17 -13.25
N ILE A 433 -21.86 1.18 -14.28
CA ILE A 433 -21.71 2.06 -15.44
C ILE A 433 -22.98 2.93 -15.51
N ALA A 434 -22.85 4.23 -15.30
CA ALA A 434 -23.90 5.19 -15.62
C ALA A 434 -23.84 5.55 -17.12
N MET A 435 -24.95 6.07 -17.67
CA MET A 435 -25.06 6.49 -19.05
C MET A 435 -25.46 7.96 -19.14
N GLY A 436 -24.69 8.74 -19.90
CA GLY A 436 -24.93 10.18 -20.00
C GLY A 436 -24.68 10.90 -18.69
N GLY A 437 -25.51 11.88 -18.37
CA GLY A 437 -25.36 12.66 -17.14
C GLY A 437 -24.13 13.56 -17.13
N ASN A 438 -23.72 13.97 -15.94
CA ASN A 438 -22.66 14.97 -15.73
C ASN A 438 -21.30 14.52 -16.27
N LEU A 439 -20.88 13.28 -16.03
CA LEU A 439 -19.58 12.75 -16.50
C LEU A 439 -19.71 11.81 -17.72
N GLY A 440 -20.86 11.21 -17.99
CA GLY A 440 -21.05 10.41 -19.21
C GLY A 440 -21.14 11.27 -20.46
N GLY A 441 -21.75 12.44 -20.38
CA GLY A 441 -21.89 13.38 -21.51
C GLY A 441 -22.79 12.85 -22.63
N SER A 442 -22.45 13.18 -23.87
CA SER A 442 -23.26 12.79 -25.04
C SER A 442 -23.05 11.34 -25.42
N ILE A 443 -24.14 10.58 -25.58
CA ILE A 443 -24.12 9.20 -26.03
C ILE A 443 -24.25 9.17 -27.57
N PRO A 444 -23.33 8.54 -28.31
CA PRO A 444 -23.42 8.44 -29.76
C PRO A 444 -24.70 7.73 -30.23
N SER A 445 -25.28 8.18 -31.34
CA SER A 445 -26.51 7.59 -31.85
C SER A 445 -26.39 6.13 -32.26
N ASN A 446 -25.18 5.67 -32.57
CA ASN A 446 -24.85 4.28 -32.92
C ASN A 446 -24.41 3.45 -31.70
N PHE A 447 -24.45 4.00 -30.47
CA PHE A 447 -24.18 3.21 -29.28
C PHE A 447 -25.13 2.02 -29.18
N SER A 448 -24.61 0.84 -28.92
CA SER A 448 -25.38 -0.38 -28.72
C SER A 448 -25.19 -0.97 -27.33
N GLU A 449 -23.96 -1.21 -26.94
CA GLU A 449 -23.58 -1.73 -25.64
C GLU A 449 -22.12 -1.39 -25.33
N SER A 450 -21.76 -1.41 -24.03
CA SER A 450 -20.38 -1.31 -23.55
C SER A 450 -20.23 -2.07 -22.24
N ILE A 451 -19.02 -2.55 -21.97
CA ILE A 451 -18.75 -3.46 -20.85
C ILE A 451 -17.59 -2.92 -20.02
N MET A 452 -17.75 -2.95 -18.70
CA MET A 452 -16.67 -2.93 -17.70
C MET A 452 -16.41 -4.37 -17.27
N GLU A 453 -15.17 -4.82 -17.37
CA GLU A 453 -14.74 -6.14 -16.94
C GLU A 453 -13.93 -6.04 -15.64
N ILE A 454 -14.34 -6.75 -14.59
CA ILE A 454 -13.67 -6.73 -13.30
C ILE A 454 -13.13 -8.13 -13.02
N ASP A 455 -11.81 -8.25 -12.92
CA ASP A 455 -11.07 -9.49 -12.68
C ASP A 455 -11.19 -9.93 -11.22
N TYR A 456 -10.97 -8.99 -10.31
CA TYR A 456 -11.17 -9.22 -8.87
C TYR A 456 -11.53 -7.92 -8.13
N VAL A 457 -12.12 -8.11 -6.96
CA VAL A 457 -12.25 -7.10 -5.91
C VAL A 457 -11.69 -7.69 -4.62
N ARG A 458 -10.77 -7.00 -3.98
CA ARG A 458 -10.12 -7.44 -2.74
C ARG A 458 -10.12 -6.34 -1.71
N VAL A 459 -10.39 -6.69 -0.46
CA VAL A 459 -10.28 -5.78 0.68
C VAL A 459 -9.33 -6.40 1.68
N TYR A 460 -8.33 -5.63 2.07
CA TYR A 460 -7.31 -6.02 3.04
C TYR A 460 -7.42 -5.13 4.27
N GLU A 461 -7.25 -5.72 5.44
CA GLU A 461 -6.98 -4.96 6.66
C GLU A 461 -5.48 -4.71 6.80
N GLU A 462 -5.16 -3.65 7.53
CA GLU A 462 -3.79 -3.35 7.92
C GLU A 462 -3.25 -4.51 8.75
N SER A 463 -2.17 -5.11 8.25
CA SER A 463 -1.45 -6.11 9.00
C SER A 463 -0.74 -5.41 10.15
N SER A 464 -1.14 -5.66 11.37
CA SER A 464 -0.42 -5.17 12.53
C SER A 464 0.97 -5.86 12.58
N LEU A 465 1.91 -5.36 11.79
CA LEU A 465 3.34 -5.64 11.95
C LEU A 465 3.94 -4.90 13.15
N SER A 466 3.10 -4.19 13.92
CA SER A 466 3.56 -3.67 15.19
C SER A 466 3.87 -4.83 16.11
N SER A 467 5.15 -5.07 16.33
CA SER A 467 5.72 -5.93 17.37
C SER A 467 5.31 -5.51 18.79
N GLN A 468 4.22 -4.78 18.95
CA GLN A 468 3.69 -4.32 20.22
C GLN A 468 2.17 -4.35 20.26
N ASN A 469 1.60 -5.57 20.20
CA ASN A 469 0.38 -5.79 20.98
C ASN A 469 0.84 -6.20 22.40
N PRO A 470 0.85 -5.30 23.40
CA PRO A 470 1.35 -5.61 24.75
C PRO A 470 0.63 -6.80 25.36
N SER A 471 -0.57 -7.10 24.87
CA SER A 471 -1.36 -8.26 25.29
C SER A 471 -0.82 -9.60 24.79
N LEU A 472 -0.16 -9.64 23.63
CA LEU A 472 0.37 -10.88 23.05
C LEU A 472 1.80 -11.17 23.52
N GLU A 473 2.62 -10.16 23.79
CA GLU A 473 3.93 -10.32 24.41
C GLU A 473 3.84 -10.80 25.86
N GLN A 474 2.74 -10.53 26.55
CA GLN A 474 2.48 -11.01 27.91
C GLN A 474 2.05 -12.48 27.97
N MET A 475 1.90 -13.19 26.83
CA MET A 475 1.58 -14.61 26.81
C MET A 475 2.82 -15.43 27.16
N ALA A 476 2.73 -16.23 28.22
CA ALA A 476 3.78 -17.14 28.64
C ALA A 476 3.36 -18.60 28.46
N ILE A 477 4.29 -19.45 28.02
CA ILE A 477 4.11 -20.90 27.92
C ILE A 477 5.26 -21.56 28.68
N TYR A 478 4.90 -22.30 29.72
CA TYR A 478 5.90 -22.95 30.56
C TYR A 478 5.40 -24.27 31.18
N PRO A 479 6.34 -25.20 31.48
CA PRO A 479 7.72 -25.18 31.06
C PRO A 479 7.87 -25.43 29.56
N ASN A 480 8.89 -24.81 28.95
CA ASN A 480 9.31 -25.11 27.58
C ASN A 480 10.85 -25.21 27.56
N PRO A 481 11.43 -26.39 27.35
CA PRO A 481 10.84 -27.68 27.01
C PRO A 481 10.02 -28.37 28.13
N SER A 482 9.00 -29.18 27.76
CA SER A 482 8.10 -29.84 28.66
C SER A 482 8.06 -31.39 28.48
N ASP A 483 7.81 -32.12 29.60
CA ASP A 483 7.66 -33.55 29.57
C ASP A 483 6.18 -33.99 29.37
N ASN A 484 5.23 -33.45 30.15
CA ASN A 484 3.86 -33.90 30.12
C ASN A 484 2.81 -32.81 30.02
N ASN A 485 3.02 -31.68 30.70
CA ASN A 485 2.04 -30.59 30.76
C ASN A 485 2.69 -29.26 30.44
N ILE A 486 1.94 -28.40 29.79
CA ILE A 486 2.28 -26.98 29.59
C ILE A 486 1.22 -26.09 30.24
N SER A 487 1.64 -25.02 30.85
CA SER A 487 0.78 -23.93 31.29
C SER A 487 0.86 -22.81 30.26
N VAL A 488 -0.29 -22.30 29.90
CA VAL A 488 -0.44 -21.15 29.01
C VAL A 488 -1.04 -20.02 29.83
N GLU A 489 -0.29 -18.97 30.04
CA GLU A 489 -0.71 -17.76 30.72
C GLU A 489 -1.01 -16.67 29.70
N VAL A 490 -2.19 -16.06 29.79
CA VAL A 490 -2.68 -15.03 28.87
C VAL A 490 -3.30 -13.85 29.64
N PRO A 491 -3.23 -12.62 29.14
CA PRO A 491 -4.00 -11.51 29.66
C PRO A 491 -5.50 -11.77 29.65
N GLY A 492 -6.24 -11.14 30.58
CA GLY A 492 -7.68 -11.36 30.75
C GLY A 492 -8.53 -11.06 29.51
N ASN A 493 -8.11 -10.15 28.66
CA ASN A 493 -8.77 -9.80 27.39
C ASN A 493 -8.64 -10.88 26.31
N LEU A 494 -7.75 -11.87 26.49
CA LEU A 494 -7.56 -13.03 25.61
C LEU A 494 -8.31 -14.29 26.07
N ILE A 495 -9.08 -14.21 27.15
CA ILE A 495 -10.01 -15.30 27.51
C ILE A 495 -11.03 -15.46 26.38
N GLY A 496 -11.30 -16.72 25.98
CA GLY A 496 -12.13 -17.07 24.82
C GLY A 496 -11.33 -17.36 23.55
N THR A 497 -10.00 -17.11 23.56
CA THR A 497 -9.11 -17.42 22.43
C THR A 497 -9.09 -18.92 22.13
N LYS A 498 -9.15 -19.29 20.86
CA LYS A 498 -8.94 -20.67 20.42
C LYS A 498 -7.46 -20.99 20.36
N LEU A 499 -7.05 -22.06 21.02
CA LEU A 499 -5.71 -22.62 20.97
C LEU A 499 -5.71 -23.91 20.15
N ASN A 500 -4.97 -23.94 19.05
CA ASN A 500 -4.77 -25.11 18.22
C ASN A 500 -3.30 -25.57 18.32
N ILE A 501 -3.07 -26.88 18.46
CA ILE A 501 -1.72 -27.46 18.50
C ILE A 501 -1.46 -28.21 17.20
N TYR A 502 -0.34 -27.90 16.53
CA TYR A 502 0.08 -28.48 15.26
C TYR A 502 1.44 -29.17 15.38
N SER A 503 1.63 -30.23 14.60
CA SER A 503 2.95 -30.81 14.36
C SER A 503 3.74 -29.95 13.37
N THR A 504 5.06 -30.19 13.24
CA THR A 504 5.94 -29.56 12.25
C THR A 504 5.51 -29.78 10.78
N LEU A 505 4.67 -30.79 10.52
CA LEU A 505 4.08 -31.05 9.20
C LEU A 505 2.72 -30.35 8.99
N GLY A 506 2.34 -29.42 9.87
CA GLY A 506 1.08 -28.67 9.76
C GLY A 506 -0.18 -29.47 10.14
N ARG A 507 -0.04 -30.71 10.65
CA ARG A 507 -1.20 -31.52 11.08
C ARG A 507 -1.68 -31.01 12.43
N LYS A 508 -2.97 -30.65 12.52
CA LYS A 508 -3.64 -30.28 13.77
C LYS A 508 -3.79 -31.52 14.68
N LEU A 509 -3.32 -31.41 15.91
CA LEU A 509 -3.30 -32.50 16.89
C LEU A 509 -4.33 -32.31 18.01
N ALA A 510 -4.54 -31.05 18.43
CA ALA A 510 -5.48 -30.69 19.48
C ALA A 510 -6.06 -29.30 19.26
N ALA A 511 -7.22 -29.05 19.88
CA ALA A 511 -7.87 -27.75 19.89
C ALA A 511 -8.53 -27.49 21.24
N TYR A 512 -8.33 -26.29 21.77
CA TYR A 512 -8.86 -25.85 23.05
C TYR A 512 -9.42 -24.45 22.94
N THR A 513 -10.19 -24.04 23.95
CA THR A 513 -10.56 -22.63 24.15
C THR A 513 -10.07 -22.21 25.53
N LEU A 514 -9.34 -21.11 25.61
CA LEU A 514 -8.83 -20.59 26.88
C LEU A 514 -10.00 -20.03 27.69
N SER A 515 -10.29 -20.64 28.84
CA SER A 515 -11.37 -20.22 29.74
C SER A 515 -10.90 -19.38 30.92
N GLU A 516 -9.59 -19.33 31.14
CA GLU A 516 -8.94 -18.68 32.28
C GLU A 516 -7.63 -18.04 31.84
N THR A 517 -7.13 -17.09 32.62
CA THR A 517 -5.84 -16.42 32.37
C THR A 517 -4.63 -17.35 32.49
N ASN A 518 -4.77 -18.48 33.19
CA ASN A 518 -3.74 -19.51 33.29
C ASN A 518 -4.39 -20.87 33.09
N SER A 519 -4.18 -21.47 31.92
CA SER A 519 -4.76 -22.75 31.52
C SER A 519 -3.66 -23.81 31.37
N GLN A 520 -3.93 -25.04 31.87
CA GLN A 520 -2.98 -26.15 31.77
C GLN A 520 -3.44 -27.17 30.72
N PHE A 521 -2.51 -27.65 29.88
CA PHE A 521 -2.78 -28.62 28.82
C PHE A 521 -1.86 -29.84 28.94
N ASP A 522 -2.45 -31.03 28.85
CA ASP A 522 -1.74 -32.31 28.84
C ASP A 522 -1.23 -32.61 27.41
N ILE A 523 0.09 -32.73 27.28
CA ILE A 523 0.80 -33.10 26.04
C ILE A 523 1.54 -34.44 26.21
N SER A 524 1.23 -35.22 27.24
CA SER A 524 1.89 -36.52 27.55
C SER A 524 1.79 -37.51 26.39
N ASN A 525 0.71 -37.46 25.61
CA ASN A 525 0.47 -38.33 24.46
C ASN A 525 1.22 -37.88 23.18
N PHE A 526 1.92 -36.75 23.22
CA PHE A 526 2.68 -36.29 22.08
C PHE A 526 4.08 -36.92 22.09
N LYS A 527 4.61 -37.23 20.91
CA LYS A 527 5.99 -37.73 20.77
C LYS A 527 6.98 -36.62 21.06
N SER A 528 8.19 -36.95 21.48
CA SER A 528 9.27 -35.96 21.60
C SER A 528 9.51 -35.24 20.28
N GLY A 529 9.58 -33.91 20.31
CA GLY A 529 9.72 -33.10 19.10
C GLY A 529 9.18 -31.67 19.29
N ILE A 530 9.17 -30.92 18.20
CA ILE A 530 8.70 -29.53 18.13
C ILE A 530 7.22 -29.52 17.74
N TYR A 531 6.45 -28.63 18.36
CA TYR A 531 5.05 -28.37 18.08
C TYR A 531 4.77 -26.89 18.06
N PHE A 532 3.76 -26.48 17.29
CA PHE A 532 3.31 -25.10 17.18
C PHE A 532 1.96 -24.91 17.85
N LEU A 533 1.88 -23.98 18.78
CA LEU A 533 0.66 -23.53 19.44
C LEU A 533 0.16 -22.29 18.72
N ARG A 534 -0.96 -22.41 18.03
CA ARG A 534 -1.60 -21.31 17.30
C ARG A 534 -2.81 -20.81 18.08
N PHE A 535 -2.76 -19.56 18.47
CA PHE A 535 -3.81 -18.84 19.18
C PHE A 535 -4.60 -18.01 18.17
N GLU A 536 -5.91 -18.19 18.14
CA GLU A 536 -6.82 -17.45 17.26
C GLU A 536 -7.77 -16.62 18.13
N SER A 537 -7.52 -15.34 18.26
CA SER A 537 -8.29 -14.38 19.06
C SER A 537 -8.96 -13.32 18.18
N LYS A 538 -9.83 -12.51 18.76
CA LYS A 538 -10.38 -11.32 18.10
C LYS A 538 -9.33 -10.25 17.81
N PHE A 539 -8.13 -10.36 18.34
CA PHE A 539 -7.00 -9.46 18.14
C PHE A 539 -5.95 -10.02 17.17
N GLY A 540 -6.27 -11.10 16.45
CA GLY A 540 -5.39 -11.74 15.48
C GLY A 540 -4.96 -13.15 15.83
N VAL A 541 -4.06 -13.70 15.00
CA VAL A 541 -3.51 -15.05 15.11
C VAL A 541 -2.07 -14.95 15.57
N TYR A 542 -1.72 -15.76 16.57
CA TYR A 542 -0.39 -15.79 17.15
C TYR A 542 0.13 -17.22 17.26
N THR A 543 1.42 -17.47 16.97
CA THR A 543 2.01 -18.83 17.02
C THR A 543 3.24 -18.83 17.92
N LYS A 544 3.30 -19.78 18.83
CA LYS A 544 4.48 -20.07 19.67
C LYS A 544 4.95 -21.51 19.47
N GLU A 545 6.27 -21.68 19.51
CA GLU A 545 6.89 -23.01 19.49
C GLU A 545 7.01 -23.59 20.89
N ILE A 546 6.73 -24.90 21.02
CA ILE A 546 7.05 -25.67 22.22
C ILE A 546 7.87 -26.92 21.87
N ILE A 547 8.70 -27.33 22.80
CA ILE A 547 9.53 -28.53 22.71
C ILE A 547 9.00 -29.57 23.70
N LYS A 548 8.51 -30.69 23.17
CA LYS A 548 8.17 -31.90 23.95
C LYS A 548 9.41 -32.76 24.12
N LYS A 549 9.81 -33.05 25.34
CA LYS A 549 10.88 -34.00 25.67
C LYS A 549 10.48 -35.44 25.48
#